data_1c0fe330acbba9e800288afd2f04b938
#
_entry.id   1c0fe330acbba9e800288afd2f04b938
#
_cell.length_a   1.000
_cell.length_b   1.000
_cell.length_c   1.000
_cell.angle_alpha   90.00
_cell.angle_beta   90.00
_cell.angle_gamma   90.00
#
_symmetry.space_group_name_H-M   'P 1'
#
loop_
_entity.id
_entity.type
_entity.pdbx_description
1 polymer ?
#
loop_
_entity_poly.entity_id
_entity_poly.type
_entity_poly.pdbx_seq_one_letter_code
_entity_poly.pdbx_strand_id
1 'polypeptide(L)'
;MARHKSALRQHRSSLRKRSVNTQTKSALRTKMRKLREAIADNDREGSVQMLPGVFQAIDTSVKKGAIKKNTGSRYKSRLSRQVGLLTPAPPK
;
A
#
# COMPACT_ATOMS: atom_id res chain seq x y z
N MET A 1 4.57 34.19 23.69
CA MET A 1 3.87 34.51 22.44
C MET A 1 4.45 33.77 21.26
N ALA A 2 5.77 33.69 21.11
CA ALA A 2 6.39 32.92 20.05
C ALA A 2 6.00 31.44 20.09
N ARG A 3 5.84 30.87 21.29
CA ARG A 3 5.43 29.45 21.46
C ARG A 3 4.04 29.18 20.89
N HIS A 4 3.13 30.15 21.01
CA HIS A 4 1.76 29.99 20.52
C HIS A 4 1.72 29.87 18.99
N LYS A 5 2.47 30.73 18.29
CA LYS A 5 2.55 30.68 16.82
C LYS A 5 3.21 29.38 16.35
N SER A 6 4.27 28.93 17.02
CA SER A 6 4.92 27.66 16.71
C SER A 6 3.97 26.48 16.87
N ALA A 7 3.20 26.45 17.97
CA ALA A 7 2.24 25.37 18.22
C ALA A 7 1.17 25.31 17.13
N LEU A 8 0.64 26.47 16.70
CA LEU A 8 -0.34 26.53 15.63
C LEU A 8 0.24 26.04 14.30
N ARG A 9 1.48 26.43 13.99
CA ARG A 9 2.16 26.01 12.77
C ARG A 9 2.39 24.50 12.76
N GLN A 10 2.83 23.94 13.88
CA GLN A 10 3.03 22.51 14.02
C GLN A 10 1.71 21.75 13.89
N HIS A 11 0.64 22.27 14.47
CA HIS A 11 -0.68 21.66 14.37
C HIS A 11 -1.15 21.61 12.91
N ARG A 12 -1.03 22.68 12.15
CA ARG A 12 -1.39 22.71 10.73
C ARG A 12 -0.55 21.74 9.93
N SER A 13 0.75 21.66 10.20
CA SER A 13 1.65 20.73 9.55
C SER A 13 1.25 19.28 9.84
N SER A 14 0.88 18.96 11.08
CA SER A 14 0.42 17.64 11.50
C SER A 14 -0.87 17.26 10.78
N LEU A 15 -1.81 18.21 10.64
CA LEU A 15 -3.07 17.95 9.92
C LEU A 15 -2.82 17.64 8.45
N ARG A 16 -1.91 18.35 7.79
CA ARG A 16 -1.54 18.09 6.40
C ARG A 16 -0.93 16.71 6.24
N LYS A 17 0.00 16.34 7.12
CA LYS A 17 0.62 15.01 7.10
C LYS A 17 -0.41 13.92 7.29
N ARG A 18 -1.33 14.12 8.23
CA ARG A 18 -2.41 13.16 8.49
C ARG A 18 -3.29 12.97 7.25
N SER A 19 -3.66 14.07 6.58
CA SER A 19 -4.47 14.02 5.37
C SER A 19 -3.77 13.25 4.25
N VAL A 20 -2.50 13.57 3.99
CA VAL A 20 -1.69 12.89 2.97
C VAL A 20 -1.54 11.41 3.32
N ASN A 21 -1.27 11.09 4.57
CA ASN A 21 -1.12 9.70 5.01
C ASN A 21 -2.42 8.92 4.86
N THR A 22 -3.56 9.53 5.17
CA THR A 22 -4.87 8.91 5.01
C THR A 22 -5.15 8.61 3.54
N GLN A 23 -4.89 9.57 2.65
CA GLN A 23 -5.07 9.39 1.20
C GLN A 23 -4.15 8.28 0.68
N THR A 24 -2.90 8.29 1.10
CA THR A 24 -1.91 7.28 0.69
C THR A 24 -2.33 5.88 1.14
N LYS A 25 -2.77 5.74 2.38
CA LYS A 25 -3.26 4.47 2.91
C LYS A 25 -4.51 3.98 2.17
N SER A 26 -5.44 4.88 1.86
CA SER A 26 -6.65 4.54 1.12
C SER A 26 -6.34 4.03 -0.27
N ALA A 27 -5.43 4.71 -0.98
CA ALA A 27 -5.00 4.30 -2.31
C ALA A 27 -4.33 2.93 -2.27
N LEU A 28 -3.48 2.71 -1.26
CA LEU A 28 -2.81 1.42 -1.07
C LEU A 28 -3.82 0.30 -0.79
N ARG A 29 -4.77 0.54 0.10
CA ARG A 29 -5.82 -0.44 0.42
C ARG A 29 -6.62 -0.82 -0.82
N THR A 30 -6.96 0.16 -1.65
CA THR A 30 -7.71 -0.07 -2.89
C THR A 30 -6.93 -0.99 -3.83
N LYS A 31 -5.64 -0.71 -4.04
CA LYS A 31 -4.80 -1.54 -4.90
C LYS A 31 -4.62 -2.95 -4.35
N MET A 32 -4.39 -3.07 -3.05
CA MET A 32 -4.26 -4.37 -2.39
C MET A 32 -5.56 -5.17 -2.48
N ARG A 33 -6.70 -4.50 -2.30
CA ARG A 33 -8.01 -5.16 -2.41
C ARG A 33 -8.23 -5.72 -3.82
N LYS A 34 -7.92 -4.93 -4.85
CA LYS A 34 -8.05 -5.38 -6.24
C LYS A 34 -7.17 -6.59 -6.51
N LEU A 35 -5.95 -6.58 -5.99
CA LEU A 35 -5.05 -7.74 -6.12
C LEU A 35 -5.62 -8.96 -5.39
N ARG A 36 -6.14 -8.78 -4.18
CA ARG A 36 -6.73 -9.88 -3.43
C ARG A 36 -7.97 -10.45 -4.12
N GLU A 37 -8.78 -9.61 -4.75
CA GLU A 37 -9.92 -10.05 -5.54
C GLU A 37 -9.46 -10.93 -6.72
N ALA A 38 -8.41 -10.50 -7.42
CA ALA A 38 -7.84 -11.30 -8.51
C ALA A 38 -7.30 -12.63 -8.00
N ILE A 39 -6.67 -12.64 -6.83
CA ILE A 39 -6.17 -13.87 -6.19
C ILE A 39 -7.35 -14.78 -5.83
N ALA A 40 -8.41 -14.23 -5.26
CA ALA A 40 -9.61 -14.99 -4.89
C ALA A 40 -10.28 -15.62 -6.12
N ASP A 41 -10.22 -14.92 -7.26
CA ASP A 41 -10.75 -15.43 -8.54
C ASP A 41 -9.78 -16.41 -9.22
N ASN A 42 -8.66 -16.71 -8.60
CA ASN A 42 -7.58 -17.53 -9.16
C ASN A 42 -7.07 -16.99 -10.50
N ASP A 43 -7.08 -15.69 -10.67
CA ASP A 43 -6.55 -15.00 -11.85
C ASP A 43 -5.06 -14.76 -11.68
N ARG A 44 -4.25 -15.77 -11.97
CA ARG A 44 -2.80 -15.68 -11.79
C ARG A 44 -2.19 -14.62 -12.69
N GLU A 45 -2.58 -14.58 -13.95
CA GLU A 45 -2.03 -13.63 -14.91
C GLU A 45 -2.35 -12.20 -14.51
N GLY A 46 -3.60 -11.88 -14.17
CA GLY A 46 -4.00 -10.59 -13.69
C GLY A 46 -3.29 -10.21 -12.40
N SER A 47 -3.15 -11.16 -11.47
CA SER A 47 -2.46 -10.95 -10.21
C SER A 47 -0.98 -10.61 -10.43
N VAL A 48 -0.31 -11.34 -11.31
CA VAL A 48 1.10 -11.10 -11.64
C VAL A 48 1.27 -9.73 -12.27
N GLN A 49 0.36 -9.33 -13.14
CA GLN A 49 0.40 -8.01 -13.76
C GLN A 49 0.17 -6.88 -12.76
N MET A 50 -0.62 -7.11 -11.71
CA MET A 50 -0.90 -6.11 -10.67
C MET A 50 0.23 -5.96 -9.66
N LEU A 51 1.06 -7.00 -9.47
CA LEU A 51 2.09 -7.00 -8.43
C LEU A 51 3.04 -5.80 -8.48
N PRO A 52 3.62 -5.44 -9.64
CA PRO A 52 4.56 -4.30 -9.66
C PRO A 52 3.91 -3.00 -9.20
N GLY A 53 2.66 -2.74 -9.62
CA GLY A 53 1.93 -1.55 -9.21
C GLY A 53 1.63 -1.52 -7.72
N VAL A 54 1.26 -2.68 -7.16
CA VAL A 54 0.99 -2.80 -5.72
C VAL A 54 2.29 -2.62 -4.93
N PHE A 55 3.38 -3.23 -5.36
CA PHE A 55 4.68 -3.08 -4.70
C PHE A 55 5.15 -1.62 -4.74
N GLN A 56 4.96 -0.95 -5.86
CA GLN A 56 5.28 0.48 -5.98
C GLN A 56 4.46 1.32 -4.99
N ALA A 57 3.17 1.02 -4.87
CA ALA A 57 2.30 1.71 -3.92
C ALA A 57 2.74 1.47 -2.47
N ILE A 58 3.16 0.24 -2.14
CA ILE A 58 3.68 -0.09 -0.82
C ILE A 58 4.95 0.71 -0.54
N ASP A 59 5.89 0.71 -1.49
CA ASP A 59 7.16 1.44 -1.33
C ASP A 59 6.93 2.95 -1.19
N THR A 60 6.02 3.50 -1.98
CA THR A 60 5.64 4.90 -1.89
C THR A 60 5.04 5.21 -0.52
N SER A 61 4.20 4.34 0.00
CA SER A 61 3.59 4.50 1.32
C SER A 61 4.63 4.48 2.44
N VAL A 62 5.64 3.61 2.34
CA VAL A 62 6.76 3.56 3.27
C VAL A 62 7.58 4.86 3.17
N LYS A 63 7.88 5.28 1.95
CA LYS A 63 8.68 6.48 1.69
C LYS A 63 8.02 7.74 2.23
N LYS A 64 6.70 7.83 2.11
CA LYS A 64 5.92 8.96 2.64
C LYS A 64 5.67 8.86 4.14
N GLY A 65 6.04 7.76 4.78
CA GLY A 65 5.84 7.57 6.20
C GLY A 65 4.42 7.19 6.57
N ALA A 66 3.57 6.83 5.60
CA ALA A 66 2.19 6.41 5.86
C ALA A 66 2.14 5.04 6.53
N ILE A 67 3.06 4.15 6.19
CA ILE A 67 3.22 2.84 6.84
C ILE A 67 4.67 2.62 7.20
N LYS A 68 4.91 1.75 8.17
CA LYS A 68 6.27 1.42 8.61
C LYS A 68 6.94 0.49 7.61
N LYS A 69 8.27 0.55 7.53
CA LYS A 69 9.05 -0.29 6.63
C LYS A 69 8.77 -1.78 6.85
N ASN A 70 8.68 -2.20 8.10
CA ASN A 70 8.39 -3.59 8.43
C ASN A 70 7.01 -4.03 7.93
N THR A 71 6.01 -3.13 8.04
CA THR A 71 4.67 -3.38 7.53
C THR A 71 4.69 -3.53 6.02
N GLY A 72 5.43 -2.66 5.32
CA GLY A 72 5.59 -2.73 3.87
C GLY A 72 6.22 -4.04 3.43
N SER A 73 7.29 -4.46 4.08
CA SER A 73 7.96 -5.73 3.79
C SER A 73 7.03 -6.92 4.00
N ARG A 74 6.23 -6.88 5.06
CA ARG A 74 5.26 -7.92 5.37
C ARG A 74 4.19 -8.02 4.28
N TYR A 75 3.67 -6.89 3.83
CA TYR A 75 2.67 -6.86 2.75
C TYR A 75 3.23 -7.45 1.46
N LYS A 76 4.43 -7.03 1.05
CA LYS A 76 5.08 -7.56 -0.14
C LYS A 76 5.28 -9.06 -0.07
N SER A 77 5.78 -9.54 1.06
CA SER A 77 6.05 -10.96 1.27
C SER A 77 4.76 -11.79 1.19
N ARG A 78 3.71 -11.35 1.88
CA ARG A 78 2.42 -12.06 1.88
C ARG A 78 1.78 -12.09 0.51
N LEU A 79 1.72 -10.94 -0.17
CA LEU A 79 1.09 -10.85 -1.49
C LEU A 79 1.85 -11.66 -2.51
N SER A 80 3.17 -11.59 -2.51
CA SER A 80 4.03 -12.38 -3.40
C SER A 80 3.80 -13.87 -3.21
N ARG A 81 3.71 -14.31 -1.95
CA ARG A 81 3.45 -15.71 -1.63
C ARG A 81 2.06 -16.16 -2.12
N GLN A 82 1.04 -15.34 -1.89
CA GLN A 82 -0.32 -15.65 -2.31
C GLN A 82 -0.42 -15.78 -3.83
N VAL A 83 0.23 -14.88 -4.56
CA VAL A 83 0.26 -14.96 -6.03
C VAL A 83 1.02 -16.21 -6.48
N GLY A 84 2.13 -16.52 -5.82
CA GLY A 84 2.92 -17.72 -6.12
C GLY A 84 2.18 -19.04 -5.89
N LEU A 85 1.19 -19.03 -5.00
CA LEU A 85 0.39 -20.22 -4.73
C LEU A 85 -0.76 -20.42 -5.71
N LEU A 86 -1.04 -19.43 -6.57
CA LEU A 86 -2.10 -19.57 -7.56
C LEU A 86 -1.74 -20.63 -8.59
N THR A 87 -2.74 -21.44 -8.94
CA THR A 87 -2.58 -22.49 -9.93
C THR A 87 -2.36 -21.86 -11.30
N PRO A 88 -1.29 -22.21 -12.03
CA PRO A 88 -1.15 -21.73 -13.39
C PRO A 88 -2.30 -22.24 -14.27
N ALA A 89 -2.63 -21.43 -15.28
CA ALA A 89 -3.65 -21.85 -16.25
C ALA A 89 -3.24 -23.20 -16.82
N PRO A 90 -4.19 -24.17 -16.92
CA PRO A 90 -3.83 -25.48 -17.44
C PRO A 90 -3.31 -25.36 -18.88
N PRO A 91 -2.24 -26.06 -19.21
CA PRO A 91 -1.74 -26.05 -20.58
C PRO A 91 -2.78 -26.62 -21.52
N LYS A 92 -2.96 -25.95 -22.61
CA LYS A 92 -3.94 -26.40 -23.63
C LYS A 92 -3.41 -27.48 -24.53
#